data_9422301b6bb7d19eedae531a0800521e
#
_entry.id   9422301b6bb7d19eedae531a0800521e
#
_cell.length_a   1.000
_cell.length_b   1.000
_cell.length_c   1.000
_cell.angle_alpha   90.00
_cell.angle_beta   90.00
_cell.angle_gamma   90.00
#
_symmetry.space_group_name_H-M   'P 1'
#
loop_
_entity.id
_entity.type
_entity.pdbx_description
1 polymer ?
#
loop_
_entity_poly.entity_id
_entity_poly.type
_entity_poly.pdbx_seq_one_letter_code
_entity_poly.pdbx_strand_id
1 'polypeptide(L)'
;MATTTATRSRNSTSAKRSANARAEARDEDGRFKSGSSGSSSTGTSTGSRARKKPTRGDLNGTGALLAAGAAGLAVGLAANVARKLAIQAPTLLSGEWDEALKAEHQLTLKVFDQIEATTEKNTTKRATLLMNLKHMLAKHAMEEENAVYPAMRDAGEAEAADHLNNDHGYVKQYLYDLTTMPKDSPGWIAKIRQFRADLEKHMREEEDTLFPRLKAKLAPEKNKALTAAMNKEGLKIA
;
A
#
# COMPACT_ATOMS: atom_id res chain seq x y z
N MET A 1 27.19 33.33 48.40
CA MET A 1 27.41 32.03 49.09
C MET A 1 26.59 31.02 48.33
N ALA A 2 27.26 30.23 47.65
CA ALA A 2 27.49 28.81 47.84
C ALA A 2 26.37 28.02 47.21
N THR A 3 26.64 27.43 46.08
CA THR A 3 27.08 26.04 45.80
C THR A 3 25.85 25.08 45.79
N THR A 4 25.62 24.16 44.90
CA THR A 4 26.53 23.19 44.29
C THR A 4 25.69 22.32 43.38
N THR A 5 26.06 22.10 42.17
CA THR A 5 26.63 20.88 41.58
C THR A 5 25.75 19.63 41.47
N ALA A 6 25.59 19.23 40.23
CA ALA A 6 25.85 17.91 39.62
C ALA A 6 24.89 16.76 39.96
N THR A 7 24.46 16.02 38.98
CA THR A 7 25.06 14.78 38.52
C THR A 7 24.17 14.24 37.39
N ARG A 8 24.58 14.23 36.18
CA ARG A 8 25.28 13.25 35.38
C ARG A 8 24.66 11.88 35.20
N SER A 9 24.38 11.62 33.98
CA SER A 9 24.74 10.38 33.27
C SER A 9 24.26 9.04 33.80
N ARG A 10 23.38 8.40 33.03
CA ARG A 10 23.38 6.97 32.70
C ARG A 10 22.32 6.71 31.64
N ASN A 11 22.68 6.70 30.37
CA ASN A 11 22.01 5.85 29.37
C ASN A 11 22.76 5.85 28.02
N SER A 12 24.03 5.40 28.04
CA SER A 12 24.80 5.22 26.80
C SER A 12 25.18 3.77 26.49
N THR A 13 24.72 2.81 27.28
CA THR A 13 25.06 1.37 27.11
C THR A 13 23.99 0.51 26.45
N SER A 14 22.73 0.95 26.40
CA SER A 14 21.65 0.18 25.76
C SER A 14 21.63 0.34 24.25
N ALA A 15 21.98 1.50 23.71
CA ALA A 15 21.96 1.76 22.26
C ALA A 15 23.07 1.03 21.48
N LYS A 16 24.23 0.77 22.12
CA LYS A 16 25.35 0.07 21.48
C LYS A 16 25.15 -1.45 21.35
N ARG A 17 24.32 -2.07 22.20
CA ARG A 17 24.00 -3.51 22.10
C ARG A 17 23.03 -3.83 20.97
N SER A 18 22.10 -2.94 20.65
CA SER A 18 21.14 -3.17 19.55
C SER A 18 21.74 -2.96 18.15
N ALA A 19 22.80 -2.17 18.01
CA ALA A 19 23.49 -1.95 16.74
C ALA A 19 24.37 -3.15 16.35
N ASN A 20 25.01 -3.83 17.31
CA ASN A 20 25.88 -4.98 17.03
C ASN A 20 25.11 -6.26 16.65
N ALA A 21 23.89 -6.46 17.17
CA ALA A 21 23.07 -7.63 16.84
C ALA A 21 22.52 -7.58 15.37
N ARG A 22 22.54 -6.42 14.74
CA ARG A 22 22.10 -6.25 13.32
C ARG A 22 23.23 -6.41 12.30
N ALA A 23 24.49 -6.35 12.74
CA ALA A 23 25.65 -6.45 11.85
C ALA A 23 26.05 -7.91 11.53
N GLU A 24 25.62 -8.89 12.32
CA GLU A 24 26.02 -10.30 12.15
C GLU A 24 25.13 -11.11 11.19
N ALA A 25 24.08 -10.52 10.63
CA ALA A 25 23.14 -11.24 9.75
C ALA A 25 23.45 -11.09 8.25
N ARG A 26 24.54 -10.41 7.88
CA ARG A 26 24.93 -10.23 6.46
C ARG A 26 26.33 -10.76 6.22
N ASP A 27 26.57 -11.29 5.00
CA ASP A 27 27.90 -11.62 4.50
C ASP A 27 28.66 -10.36 4.06
N GLU A 28 29.93 -10.53 3.67
CA GLU A 28 30.80 -9.43 3.24
C GLU A 28 30.30 -8.70 1.97
N ASP A 29 29.40 -9.34 1.20
CA ASP A 29 28.74 -8.77 0.02
C ASP A 29 27.36 -8.14 0.34
N GLY A 30 26.97 -8.05 1.62
CA GLY A 30 25.74 -7.41 2.07
C GLY A 30 24.45 -8.25 1.91
N ARG A 31 24.56 -9.55 1.60
CA ARG A 31 23.43 -10.47 1.45
C ARG A 31 23.07 -11.15 2.77
N PHE A 32 21.78 -11.48 2.95
CA PHE A 32 21.32 -12.25 4.10
C PHE A 32 21.82 -13.70 4.04
N LYS A 33 22.43 -14.19 5.11
CA LYS A 33 22.81 -15.60 5.22
C LYS A 33 21.56 -16.48 5.28
N SER A 34 21.41 -17.37 4.30
CA SER A 34 20.36 -18.39 4.31
C SER A 34 20.73 -19.50 5.30
N GLY A 35 19.97 -19.64 6.39
CA GLY A 35 20.12 -20.74 7.33
C GLY A 35 19.71 -22.06 6.68
N SER A 36 20.66 -22.94 6.37
CA SER A 36 20.38 -24.33 6.00
C SER A 36 20.14 -25.14 7.27
N SER A 37 18.89 -25.53 7.53
CA SER A 37 18.58 -26.56 8.52
C SER A 37 18.86 -27.93 7.92
N GLY A 38 19.98 -28.52 8.30
CA GLY A 38 20.29 -29.92 8.01
C GLY A 38 19.40 -30.85 8.82
N SER A 39 18.61 -31.67 8.15
CA SER A 39 17.92 -32.80 8.74
C SER A 39 18.58 -34.08 8.21
N SER A 40 19.32 -34.74 9.07
CA SER A 40 19.81 -36.09 8.85
C SER A 40 18.71 -37.11 9.19
N SER A 41 18.33 -37.96 8.26
CA SER A 41 17.67 -39.22 8.55
C SER A 41 18.29 -40.35 7.74
N THR A 42 18.99 -41.21 8.41
CA THR A 42 19.43 -42.55 8.00
C THR A 42 18.20 -43.46 7.87
N GLY A 43 18.09 -44.17 6.76
CA GLY A 43 17.08 -45.20 6.54
C GLY A 43 17.37 -46.03 5.33
N THR A 44 18.12 -47.10 5.51
CA THR A 44 18.39 -48.16 4.54
C THR A 44 17.15 -48.97 4.25
N SER A 45 16.76 -49.13 2.99
CA SER A 45 15.93 -50.23 2.53
C SER A 45 16.12 -50.46 1.04
N THR A 46 16.75 -51.60 0.79
CA THR A 46 16.93 -52.25 -0.54
C THR A 46 15.60 -52.75 -1.03
N GLY A 47 15.14 -52.29 -2.18
CA GLY A 47 14.01 -52.79 -2.90
C GLY A 47 14.19 -52.58 -4.41
N SER A 48 14.75 -53.56 -5.09
CA SER A 48 14.86 -53.57 -6.55
C SER A 48 13.48 -53.62 -7.18
N ARG A 49 13.09 -52.55 -7.88
CA ARG A 49 11.88 -52.53 -8.69
C ARG A 49 12.22 -52.24 -10.15
N ALA A 50 11.93 -53.20 -11.00
CA ALA A 50 12.18 -53.20 -12.43
C ALA A 50 11.66 -51.92 -13.09
N ARG A 51 12.51 -51.28 -13.87
CA ARG A 51 12.19 -50.15 -14.75
C ARG A 51 11.28 -50.68 -15.88
N LYS A 52 10.01 -50.37 -15.80
CA LYS A 52 9.06 -50.49 -16.91
C LYS A 52 9.40 -49.38 -17.93
N LYS A 53 9.70 -49.78 -19.18
CA LYS A 53 9.83 -48.81 -20.30
C LYS A 53 8.52 -48.03 -20.45
N PRO A 54 8.55 -46.71 -20.69
CA PRO A 54 7.32 -45.94 -20.97
C PRO A 54 6.79 -46.39 -22.35
N THR A 55 5.54 -46.82 -22.37
CA THR A 55 4.79 -47.11 -23.59
C THR A 55 4.32 -45.79 -24.22
N ARG A 56 4.34 -45.74 -25.54
CA ARG A 56 4.05 -44.60 -26.43
C ARG A 56 2.64 -44.00 -26.33
N GLY A 57 2.05 -43.97 -25.13
CA GLY A 57 0.66 -43.51 -24.87
C GLY A 57 0.54 -42.20 -24.03
N ASP A 58 1.63 -41.70 -23.47
CA ASP A 58 1.55 -40.62 -22.44
C ASP A 58 1.65 -39.18 -22.99
N LEU A 59 1.57 -38.97 -24.31
CA LEU A 59 1.58 -37.62 -24.89
C LEU A 59 0.28 -36.84 -24.72
N ASN A 60 -0.82 -37.49 -24.37
CA ASN A 60 -2.10 -36.80 -24.15
C ASN A 60 -2.22 -36.13 -22.78
N GLY A 61 -1.45 -36.57 -21.79
CA GLY A 61 -1.49 -35.99 -20.43
C GLY A 61 -0.82 -34.59 -20.36
N THR A 62 0.30 -34.44 -21.07
CA THR A 62 1.04 -33.16 -21.11
C THR A 62 0.29 -32.07 -21.87
N GLY A 63 -0.40 -32.45 -22.96
CA GLY A 63 -1.24 -31.50 -23.71
C GLY A 63 -2.44 -31.02 -22.89
N ALA A 64 -3.09 -31.91 -22.12
CA ALA A 64 -4.20 -31.55 -21.25
C ALA A 64 -3.77 -30.64 -20.07
N LEU A 65 -2.59 -30.89 -19.49
CA LEU A 65 -2.03 -30.04 -18.42
C LEU A 65 -1.62 -28.68 -18.93
N LEU A 66 -1.06 -28.58 -20.15
CA LEU A 66 -0.73 -27.27 -20.77
C LEU A 66 -1.99 -26.52 -21.17
N ALA A 67 -3.02 -27.20 -21.69
CA ALA A 67 -4.30 -26.58 -22.01
C ALA A 67 -5.05 -26.10 -20.75
N ALA A 68 -5.04 -26.88 -19.67
CA ALA A 68 -5.62 -26.48 -18.39
C ALA A 68 -4.86 -25.32 -17.75
N GLY A 69 -3.52 -25.30 -17.87
CA GLY A 69 -2.68 -24.20 -17.42
C GLY A 69 -2.95 -22.91 -18.21
N ALA A 70 -3.07 -22.99 -19.53
CA ALA A 70 -3.38 -21.83 -20.38
C ALA A 70 -4.79 -21.29 -20.12
N ALA A 71 -5.79 -22.17 -19.94
CA ALA A 71 -7.14 -21.76 -19.59
C ALA A 71 -7.19 -21.13 -18.19
N GLY A 72 -6.48 -21.69 -17.20
CA GLY A 72 -6.39 -21.12 -15.86
C GLY A 72 -5.73 -19.74 -15.85
N LEU A 73 -4.68 -19.54 -16.63
CA LEU A 73 -4.04 -18.23 -16.80
C LEU A 73 -4.98 -17.22 -17.47
N ALA A 74 -5.69 -17.62 -18.52
CA ALA A 74 -6.62 -16.72 -19.20
C ALA A 74 -7.79 -16.30 -18.29
N VAL A 75 -8.35 -17.22 -17.50
CA VAL A 75 -9.39 -16.92 -16.51
C VAL A 75 -8.82 -16.02 -15.40
N GLY A 76 -7.63 -16.30 -14.91
CA GLY A 76 -6.95 -15.47 -13.89
C GLY A 76 -6.69 -14.06 -14.36
N LEU A 77 -6.22 -13.90 -15.61
CA LEU A 77 -6.01 -12.58 -16.21
C LEU A 77 -7.34 -11.81 -16.40
N ALA A 78 -8.38 -12.49 -16.91
CA ALA A 78 -9.70 -11.88 -17.08
C ALA A 78 -10.30 -11.45 -15.74
N ALA A 79 -10.21 -12.29 -14.70
CA ALA A 79 -10.67 -11.98 -13.35
C ALA A 79 -9.89 -10.78 -12.76
N ASN A 80 -8.57 -10.73 -12.96
CA ASN A 80 -7.76 -9.61 -12.50
C ASN A 80 -8.11 -8.30 -13.19
N VAL A 81 -8.31 -8.32 -14.52
CA VAL A 81 -8.77 -7.15 -15.28
C VAL A 81 -10.15 -6.71 -14.80
N ALA A 82 -11.09 -7.63 -14.64
CA ALA A 82 -12.43 -7.31 -14.14
C ALA A 82 -12.38 -6.71 -12.73
N ARG A 83 -11.54 -7.24 -11.84
CA ARG A 83 -11.32 -6.69 -10.51
C ARG A 83 -10.77 -5.26 -10.57
N LYS A 84 -9.75 -5.02 -11.39
CA LYS A 84 -9.15 -3.70 -11.58
C LYS A 84 -10.16 -2.68 -12.09
N LEU A 85 -10.95 -3.06 -13.08
CA LEU A 85 -12.01 -2.21 -13.61
C LEU A 85 -13.09 -1.93 -12.57
N ALA A 86 -13.47 -2.92 -11.74
CA ALA A 86 -14.44 -2.72 -10.67
C ALA A 86 -13.93 -1.76 -9.58
N ILE A 87 -12.65 -1.85 -9.21
CA ILE A 87 -12.01 -0.92 -8.25
C ILE A 87 -11.92 0.48 -8.83
N GLN A 88 -11.59 0.61 -10.12
CA GLN A 88 -11.44 1.90 -10.80
C GLN A 88 -12.78 2.49 -11.28
N ALA A 89 -13.87 1.72 -11.29
CA ALA A 89 -15.15 2.16 -11.83
C ALA A 89 -15.68 3.47 -11.21
N PRO A 90 -15.62 3.70 -9.89
CA PRO A 90 -16.03 4.98 -9.32
C PRO A 90 -15.28 6.17 -9.94
N THR A 91 -13.96 6.06 -10.05
CA THR A 91 -13.09 7.09 -10.66
C THR A 91 -13.41 7.30 -12.13
N LEU A 92 -13.52 6.21 -12.92
CA LEU A 92 -13.82 6.27 -14.35
C LEU A 92 -15.21 6.85 -14.68
N LEU A 93 -16.18 6.66 -13.78
CA LEU A 93 -17.56 7.12 -13.96
C LEU A 93 -17.79 8.53 -13.40
N SER A 94 -16.89 9.08 -12.61
CA SER A 94 -17.05 10.39 -11.96
C SER A 94 -16.75 11.58 -12.90
N GLY A 95 -16.29 11.35 -14.13
CA GLY A 95 -16.07 12.40 -15.12
C GLY A 95 -14.61 12.87 -15.19
N GLU A 96 -14.35 14.16 -14.95
CA GLU A 96 -13.00 14.71 -15.00
C GLU A 96 -12.19 14.37 -13.74
N TRP A 97 -10.89 14.55 -13.82
CA TRP A 97 -9.92 14.15 -12.78
C TRP A 97 -10.25 14.69 -11.38
N ASP A 98 -10.68 15.96 -11.27
CA ASP A 98 -11.03 16.60 -10.00
C ASP A 98 -12.29 16.00 -9.36
N GLU A 99 -13.33 15.72 -10.16
CA GLU A 99 -14.54 15.07 -9.67
C GLU A 99 -14.30 13.61 -9.31
N ALA A 100 -13.41 12.94 -10.01
CA ALA A 100 -13.00 11.57 -9.70
C ALA A 100 -12.28 11.48 -8.36
N LEU A 101 -11.32 12.38 -8.08
CA LEU A 101 -10.62 12.43 -6.79
C LEU A 101 -11.57 12.79 -5.64
N LYS A 102 -12.48 13.76 -5.82
CA LYS A 102 -13.53 14.06 -4.84
C LYS A 102 -14.39 12.83 -4.52
N ALA A 103 -14.76 12.05 -5.54
CA ALA A 103 -15.52 10.81 -5.31
C ALA A 103 -14.71 9.80 -4.48
N GLU A 104 -13.40 9.68 -4.68
CA GLU A 104 -12.51 8.85 -3.87
C GLU A 104 -12.37 9.34 -2.43
N HIS A 105 -12.29 10.65 -2.21
CA HIS A 105 -12.35 11.25 -0.87
C HIS A 105 -13.61 10.83 -0.14
N GLN A 106 -14.78 10.96 -0.77
CA GLN A 106 -16.04 10.55 -0.16
C GLN A 106 -16.12 9.07 0.17
N LEU A 107 -15.56 8.20 -0.69
CA LEU A 107 -15.47 6.77 -0.40
C LEU A 107 -14.51 6.48 0.76
N THR A 108 -13.41 7.19 0.85
CA THR A 108 -12.45 7.09 1.95
C THR A 108 -13.09 7.48 3.29
N LEU A 109 -13.84 8.58 3.32
CA LEU A 109 -14.56 9.03 4.52
C LEU A 109 -15.59 8.00 4.98
N LYS A 110 -16.31 7.34 4.06
CA LYS A 110 -17.22 6.23 4.40
C LYS A 110 -16.52 5.05 5.07
N VAL A 111 -15.24 4.77 4.71
CA VAL A 111 -14.46 3.74 5.40
C VAL A 111 -14.10 4.19 6.82
N PHE A 112 -13.76 5.46 7.03
CA PHE A 112 -13.59 6.01 8.38
C PHE A 112 -14.86 5.88 9.22
N ASP A 113 -16.04 6.21 8.68
CA ASP A 113 -17.32 6.02 9.36
C ASP A 113 -17.52 4.57 9.81
N GLN A 114 -17.21 3.61 8.92
CA GLN A 114 -17.30 2.19 9.23
C GLN A 114 -16.31 1.76 10.33
N ILE A 115 -15.10 2.32 10.33
CA ILE A 115 -14.09 2.06 11.36
C ILE A 115 -14.56 2.62 12.71
N GLU A 116 -15.03 3.85 12.73
CA GLU A 116 -15.48 4.53 13.95
C GLU A 116 -16.74 3.89 14.56
N ALA A 117 -17.58 3.25 13.75
CA ALA A 117 -18.71 2.45 14.20
C ALA A 117 -18.32 1.10 14.83
N THR A 118 -17.01 0.73 14.87
CA THR A 118 -16.54 -0.50 15.51
C THR A 118 -16.29 -0.31 16.99
N THR A 119 -16.39 -1.42 17.74
CA THR A 119 -15.97 -1.49 19.14
C THR A 119 -14.60 -2.16 19.27
N GLU A 120 -14.00 -2.10 20.47
CA GLU A 120 -12.72 -2.77 20.78
C GLU A 120 -12.76 -4.28 20.53
N LYS A 121 -13.93 -4.90 20.62
CA LYS A 121 -14.15 -6.33 20.36
C LYS A 121 -14.04 -6.69 18.86
N ASN A 122 -14.13 -5.71 17.97
CA ASN A 122 -14.16 -5.92 16.52
C ASN A 122 -12.78 -5.90 15.88
N THR A 123 -11.75 -6.49 16.50
CA THR A 123 -10.34 -6.40 16.05
C THR A 123 -10.12 -6.85 14.61
N THR A 124 -10.72 -7.97 14.19
CA THR A 124 -10.65 -8.46 12.81
C THR A 124 -11.30 -7.50 11.82
N LYS A 125 -12.50 -6.97 12.16
CA LYS A 125 -13.17 -5.97 11.32
C LYS A 125 -12.35 -4.70 11.18
N ARG A 126 -11.76 -4.20 12.28
CA ARG A 126 -10.86 -3.04 12.28
C ARG A 126 -9.64 -3.29 11.40
N ALA A 127 -9.02 -4.47 11.49
CA ALA A 127 -7.88 -4.84 10.65
C ALA A 127 -8.24 -4.87 9.15
N THR A 128 -9.39 -5.45 8.80
CA THR A 128 -9.89 -5.51 7.42
C THR A 128 -10.19 -4.11 6.87
N LEU A 129 -10.89 -3.29 7.63
CA LEU A 129 -11.21 -1.91 7.22
C LEU A 129 -9.96 -1.05 7.09
N LEU A 130 -8.97 -1.19 7.98
CA LEU A 130 -7.68 -0.51 7.85
C LEU A 130 -6.94 -0.95 6.59
N MET A 131 -6.97 -2.24 6.24
CA MET A 131 -6.37 -2.73 5.01
C MET A 131 -7.04 -2.14 3.77
N ASN A 132 -8.37 -2.04 3.76
CA ASN A 132 -9.11 -1.37 2.70
C ASN A 132 -8.74 0.11 2.60
N LEU A 133 -8.70 0.81 3.73
CA LEU A 133 -8.31 2.22 3.80
C LEU A 133 -6.89 2.43 3.22
N LYS A 134 -5.94 1.58 3.60
CA LYS A 134 -4.56 1.61 3.06
C LYS A 134 -4.53 1.44 1.56
N HIS A 135 -5.33 0.51 1.02
CA HIS A 135 -5.37 0.26 -0.42
C HIS A 135 -5.96 1.44 -1.18
N MET A 136 -7.07 2.01 -0.68
CA MET A 136 -7.71 3.18 -1.28
C MET A 136 -6.78 4.39 -1.28
N LEU A 137 -6.15 4.70 -0.15
CA LEU A 137 -5.22 5.82 -0.04
C LEU A 137 -3.93 5.62 -0.85
N ALA A 138 -3.45 4.38 -1.00
CA ALA A 138 -2.30 4.09 -1.86
C ALA A 138 -2.61 4.31 -3.34
N LYS A 139 -3.82 3.92 -3.79
CA LYS A 139 -4.29 4.18 -5.16
C LYS A 139 -4.42 5.67 -5.42
N HIS A 140 -5.13 6.37 -4.54
CA HIS A 140 -5.36 7.81 -4.60
C HIS A 140 -4.05 8.60 -4.65
N ALA A 141 -3.13 8.34 -3.71
CA ALA A 141 -1.81 8.96 -3.70
C ALA A 141 -1.01 8.69 -5.00
N MET A 142 -1.13 7.50 -5.59
CA MET A 142 -0.47 7.19 -6.87
C MET A 142 -1.01 8.04 -8.01
N GLU A 143 -2.31 8.28 -8.03
CA GLU A 143 -2.98 9.11 -9.04
C GLU A 143 -2.53 10.58 -8.93
N GLU A 144 -2.43 11.09 -7.72
CA GLU A 144 -2.01 12.47 -7.47
C GLU A 144 -0.51 12.67 -7.63
N GLU A 145 0.31 11.86 -6.94
CA GLU A 145 1.78 12.00 -6.95
C GLU A 145 2.37 11.82 -8.36
N ASN A 146 1.72 11.02 -9.24
CA ASN A 146 2.24 10.74 -10.58
C ASN A 146 1.50 11.45 -11.73
N ALA A 147 0.36 12.07 -11.49
CA ALA A 147 -0.36 12.79 -12.53
C ALA A 147 -0.71 14.24 -12.12
N VAL A 148 -1.41 14.42 -11.00
CA VAL A 148 -1.96 15.74 -10.62
C VAL A 148 -0.86 16.68 -10.13
N TYR A 149 0.00 16.26 -9.21
CA TYR A 149 1.07 17.11 -8.67
C TYR A 149 2.14 17.48 -9.70
N PRO A 150 2.54 16.59 -10.65
CA PRO A 150 3.32 17.00 -11.80
C PRO A 150 2.65 18.09 -12.65
N ALA A 151 1.34 17.95 -12.92
CA ALA A 151 0.59 18.96 -13.66
C ALA A 151 0.50 20.31 -12.91
N MET A 152 0.40 20.27 -11.55
CA MET A 152 0.48 21.48 -10.71
C MET A 152 1.83 22.15 -10.86
N ARG A 153 2.94 21.41 -10.83
CA ARG A 153 4.30 21.94 -11.03
C ARG A 153 4.46 22.61 -12.39
N ASP A 154 3.97 21.95 -13.45
CA ASP A 154 4.00 22.46 -14.81
C ASP A 154 3.14 23.72 -14.96
N ALA A 155 2.09 23.87 -14.14
CA ALA A 155 1.23 25.04 -14.07
C ALA A 155 1.76 26.17 -13.15
N GLY A 156 2.98 26.03 -12.61
CA GLY A 156 3.61 27.02 -11.73
C GLY A 156 3.16 26.94 -10.25
N GLU A 157 2.62 25.79 -9.81
CA GLU A 157 2.12 25.54 -8.45
C GLU A 157 3.06 24.58 -7.67
N ALA A 158 4.37 24.71 -7.87
CA ALA A 158 5.35 23.77 -7.31
C ALA A 158 5.29 23.69 -5.77
N GLU A 159 5.17 24.84 -5.08
CA GLU A 159 5.10 24.91 -3.62
C GLU A 159 3.86 24.19 -3.07
N ALA A 160 2.70 24.34 -3.74
CA ALA A 160 1.48 23.66 -3.35
C ALA A 160 1.62 22.14 -3.56
N ALA A 161 2.20 21.70 -4.67
CA ALA A 161 2.46 20.29 -4.93
C ALA A 161 3.44 19.67 -3.90
N ASP A 162 4.46 20.43 -3.46
CA ASP A 162 5.40 20.01 -2.42
C ASP A 162 4.71 19.89 -1.05
N HIS A 163 3.83 20.82 -0.73
CA HIS A 163 3.03 20.79 0.50
C HIS A 163 2.15 19.52 0.55
N LEU A 164 1.38 19.26 -0.49
CA LEU A 164 0.53 18.06 -0.57
C LEU A 164 1.33 16.76 -0.50
N ASN A 165 2.50 16.69 -1.15
CA ASN A 165 3.40 15.53 -1.00
C ASN A 165 3.87 15.31 0.44
N ASN A 166 4.11 16.39 1.21
CA ASN A 166 4.47 16.28 2.62
C ASN A 166 3.30 15.70 3.44
N ASP A 167 2.07 16.12 3.14
CA ASP A 167 0.87 15.60 3.81
C ASP A 167 0.70 14.09 3.54
N HIS A 168 0.96 13.63 2.33
CA HIS A 168 1.02 12.18 2.02
C HIS A 168 2.10 11.44 2.84
N GLY A 169 3.19 12.12 3.19
CA GLY A 169 4.18 11.59 4.14
C GLY A 169 3.56 11.29 5.50
N TYR A 170 2.76 12.21 6.04
CA TYR A 170 2.03 12.00 7.32
C TYR A 170 0.97 10.91 7.21
N VAL A 171 0.25 10.81 6.09
CA VAL A 171 -0.68 9.70 5.83
C VAL A 171 0.03 8.35 5.97
N LYS A 172 1.22 8.20 5.38
CA LYS A 172 2.02 6.98 5.47
C LYS A 172 2.43 6.66 6.93
N GLN A 173 2.74 7.68 7.75
CA GLN A 173 3.04 7.51 9.17
C GLN A 173 1.81 7.04 9.96
N TYR A 174 0.64 7.66 9.77
CA TYR A 174 -0.61 7.23 10.40
C TYR A 174 -0.93 5.77 10.08
N LEU A 175 -0.81 5.37 8.82
CA LEU A 175 -1.07 4.00 8.38
C LEU A 175 -0.07 2.99 8.97
N TYR A 176 1.19 3.37 9.13
CA TYR A 176 2.21 2.56 9.81
C TYR A 176 1.85 2.34 11.28
N ASP A 177 1.62 3.43 12.01
CA ASP A 177 1.26 3.39 13.43
C ASP A 177 0.00 2.55 13.66
N LEU A 178 -1.07 2.83 12.92
CA LEU A 178 -2.32 2.10 13.01
C LEU A 178 -2.17 0.61 12.68
N THR A 179 -1.22 0.26 11.82
CA THR A 179 -0.93 -1.15 11.49
C THR A 179 -0.26 -1.87 12.65
N THR A 180 0.66 -1.20 13.36
CA THR A 180 1.44 -1.78 14.46
C THR A 180 0.72 -1.77 15.80
N MET A 181 -0.17 -0.80 16.03
CA MET A 181 -0.95 -0.70 17.26
C MET A 181 -1.94 -1.86 17.42
N PRO A 182 -2.16 -2.37 18.68
CA PRO A 182 -3.23 -3.31 18.97
C PRO A 182 -4.60 -2.72 18.61
N LYS A 183 -5.42 -3.50 17.87
CA LYS A 183 -6.71 -3.01 17.34
C LYS A 183 -7.80 -2.86 18.41
N ASP A 184 -7.60 -3.47 19.58
CA ASP A 184 -8.46 -3.40 20.77
C ASP A 184 -8.07 -2.27 21.73
N SER A 185 -6.95 -1.57 21.48
CA SER A 185 -6.53 -0.50 22.37
C SER A 185 -7.40 0.77 22.19
N PRO A 186 -7.71 1.49 23.31
CA PRO A 186 -8.40 2.77 23.22
C PRO A 186 -7.64 3.83 22.38
N GLY A 187 -6.30 3.78 22.39
CA GLY A 187 -5.45 4.67 21.60
C GLY A 187 -5.60 4.47 20.09
N TRP A 188 -6.00 3.28 19.65
CA TRP A 188 -6.15 2.99 18.24
C TRP A 188 -7.29 3.80 17.59
N ILE A 189 -8.47 3.82 18.22
CA ILE A 189 -9.60 4.60 17.69
C ILE A 189 -9.39 6.12 17.85
N ALA A 190 -8.68 6.55 18.88
CA ALA A 190 -8.30 7.95 19.01
C ALA A 190 -7.37 8.39 17.88
N LYS A 191 -6.40 7.55 17.51
CA LYS A 191 -5.50 7.82 16.36
C LYS A 191 -6.25 7.80 15.02
N ILE A 192 -7.25 6.93 14.83
CA ILE A 192 -8.12 6.95 13.64
C ILE A 192 -8.83 8.29 13.51
N ARG A 193 -9.40 8.83 14.59
CA ARG A 193 -10.09 10.11 14.57
C ARG A 193 -9.17 11.28 14.27
N GLN A 194 -7.96 11.27 14.84
CA GLN A 194 -6.96 12.27 14.52
C GLN A 194 -6.56 12.19 13.04
N PHE A 195 -6.26 11.00 12.55
CA PHE A 195 -5.93 10.76 11.14
C PHE A 195 -7.02 11.26 10.20
N ARG A 196 -8.30 10.93 10.51
CA ARG A 196 -9.45 11.44 9.77
C ARG A 196 -9.47 12.96 9.71
N ALA A 197 -9.33 13.62 10.84
CA ALA A 197 -9.39 15.08 10.90
C ALA A 197 -8.30 15.76 10.06
N ASP A 198 -7.06 15.24 10.12
CA ASP A 198 -5.94 15.76 9.34
C ASP A 198 -6.15 15.50 7.84
N LEU A 199 -6.64 14.31 7.48
CA LEU A 199 -6.93 13.95 6.10
C LEU A 199 -8.11 14.76 5.52
N GLU A 200 -9.18 14.99 6.28
CA GLU A 200 -10.30 15.84 5.84
C GLU A 200 -9.86 17.29 5.60
N LYS A 201 -8.90 17.80 6.36
CA LYS A 201 -8.33 19.12 6.12
C LYS A 201 -7.58 19.16 4.79
N HIS A 202 -6.75 18.16 4.53
CA HIS A 202 -6.02 17.99 3.27
C HIS A 202 -6.98 17.92 2.08
N MET A 203 -7.98 17.04 2.12
CA MET A 203 -9.00 16.90 1.09
C MET A 203 -9.73 18.22 0.79
N ARG A 204 -10.08 18.99 1.84
CA ARG A 204 -10.73 20.30 1.64
C ARG A 204 -9.82 21.31 0.98
N GLU A 205 -8.54 21.34 1.31
CA GLU A 205 -7.59 22.23 0.67
C GLU A 205 -7.49 21.95 -0.83
N GLU A 206 -7.49 20.68 -1.21
CA GLU A 206 -7.52 20.25 -2.61
C GLU A 206 -8.83 20.60 -3.30
N GLU A 207 -9.96 20.18 -2.75
CA GLU A 207 -11.28 20.33 -3.35
C GLU A 207 -11.74 21.78 -3.47
N ASP A 208 -11.46 22.59 -2.45
CA ASP A 208 -11.98 23.97 -2.36
C ASP A 208 -11.04 25.00 -2.98
N THR A 209 -9.73 24.65 -3.11
CA THR A 209 -8.72 25.65 -3.50
C THR A 209 -7.84 25.16 -4.65
N LEU A 210 -7.13 24.04 -4.48
CA LEU A 210 -6.02 23.70 -5.36
C LEU A 210 -6.51 23.09 -6.68
N PHE A 211 -7.46 22.16 -6.63
CA PHE A 211 -8.03 21.54 -7.83
C PHE A 211 -8.77 22.56 -8.72
N PRO A 212 -9.67 23.41 -8.18
CA PRO A 212 -10.31 24.46 -8.99
C PRO A 212 -9.29 25.39 -9.65
N ARG A 213 -8.22 25.76 -8.91
CA ARG A 213 -7.17 26.64 -9.42
C ARG A 213 -6.36 25.97 -10.53
N LEU A 214 -5.97 24.72 -10.37
CA LEU A 214 -5.29 23.95 -11.41
C LEU A 214 -6.17 23.79 -12.63
N LYS A 215 -7.42 23.37 -12.44
CA LYS A 215 -8.39 23.16 -13.51
C LYS A 215 -8.58 24.41 -14.38
N ALA A 216 -8.67 25.58 -13.76
CA ALA A 216 -8.81 26.86 -14.44
C ALA A 216 -7.56 27.28 -15.24
N LYS A 217 -6.36 26.84 -14.80
CA LYS A 217 -5.10 27.11 -15.50
C LYS A 217 -4.87 26.19 -16.72
N LEU A 218 -5.50 25.04 -16.73
CA LEU A 218 -5.33 24.05 -17.80
C LEU A 218 -6.33 24.28 -18.92
N ALA A 219 -5.85 24.23 -20.18
CA ALA A 219 -6.73 24.16 -21.34
C ALA A 219 -7.59 22.87 -21.29
N PRO A 220 -8.78 22.84 -21.95
CA PRO A 220 -9.66 21.67 -21.93
C PRO A 220 -8.95 20.36 -22.33
N GLU A 221 -8.08 20.40 -23.34
CA GLU A 221 -7.34 19.25 -23.83
C GLU A 221 -6.34 18.74 -22.78
N LYS A 222 -5.73 19.64 -22.01
CA LYS A 222 -4.83 19.29 -20.91
C LYS A 222 -5.59 18.69 -19.73
N ASN A 223 -6.77 19.22 -19.38
CA ASN A 223 -7.64 18.61 -18.37
C ASN A 223 -8.03 17.17 -18.75
N LYS A 224 -8.42 16.96 -20.02
CA LYS A 224 -8.73 15.62 -20.54
C LYS A 224 -7.50 14.69 -20.50
N ALA A 225 -6.32 15.19 -20.87
CA ALA A 225 -5.08 14.42 -20.81
C ALA A 225 -4.72 14.08 -19.38
N LEU A 226 -4.90 14.99 -18.42
CA LEU A 226 -4.68 14.76 -17.00
C LEU A 226 -5.61 13.67 -16.44
N THR A 227 -6.90 13.70 -16.81
CA THR A 227 -7.87 12.65 -16.47
C THR A 227 -7.39 11.27 -16.96
N ALA A 228 -6.93 11.19 -18.21
CA ALA A 228 -6.42 9.94 -18.78
C ALA A 228 -5.14 9.45 -18.07
N ALA A 229 -4.22 10.37 -17.74
CA ALA A 229 -2.99 10.06 -17.01
C ALA A 229 -3.28 9.55 -15.63
N MET A 230 -4.12 10.23 -14.86
CA MET A 230 -4.56 9.83 -13.51
C MET A 230 -5.20 8.44 -13.52
N ASN A 231 -6.17 8.20 -14.40
CA ASN A 231 -6.80 6.89 -14.52
C ASN A 231 -5.82 5.77 -14.86
N LYS A 232 -4.80 6.04 -15.66
CA LYS A 232 -3.73 5.09 -15.97
C LYS A 232 -2.91 4.75 -14.71
N GLU A 233 -2.62 5.73 -13.86
CA GLU A 233 -1.89 5.51 -12.60
C GLU A 233 -2.73 4.67 -11.64
N GLY A 234 -4.01 4.98 -11.46
CA GLY A 234 -4.91 4.22 -10.59
C GLY A 234 -5.05 2.76 -11.01
N LEU A 235 -5.11 2.46 -12.30
CA LEU A 235 -5.17 1.10 -12.83
C LEU A 235 -3.94 0.24 -12.51
N LYS A 236 -2.79 0.83 -12.17
CA LYS A 236 -1.60 0.06 -11.76
C LYS A 236 -1.78 -0.60 -10.40
N ILE A 237 -2.51 0.08 -9.50
CA ILE A 237 -2.74 -0.36 -8.11
C ILE A 237 -4.09 -1.08 -7.96
N ALA A 238 -5.09 -0.74 -8.76
CA ALA A 238 -6.42 -1.35 -8.72
C ALA A 238 -6.42 -2.89 -8.83
#